data_e07ea7a249f34eb73f17aabaf2786420
#
_entry.id   e07ea7a249f34eb73f17aabaf2786420
#
_cell.length_a   1.000
_cell.length_b   1.000
_cell.length_c   1.000
_cell.angle_alpha   90.00
_cell.angle_beta   90.00
_cell.angle_gamma   90.00
#
_symmetry.space_group_name_H-M   'P 1'
#
loop_
_entity.id
_entity.type
_entity.pdbx_description
1 polymer ?
#
loop_
_entity_poly.entity_id
_entity_poly.type
_entity_poly.pdbx_seq_one_letter_code
_entity_poly.pdbx_strand_id
1 'polypeptide(L)'
;YGVQKKISVIGSQQTIATKELKVPVANLTQGLAGRVSGLVSVQRTSEPGFDDANIYIRGISTLTASMSAPLTLVDGVPRSFSNVDPEDIESFSILKDASATAVYGVRGANGVIIINTKSGLKGRPKFSVRYTEGLTKPTKITDFADGATYMEMSNEASLTRGGGKLYSQEIIDKTRRGEDPYLYPDVDWMKQILRNFSRNRSANVNVQGGSDKAVYYIGLAYYDENGMYKDTKLADYNSNTFYRRYNVTSNLTLNPFRTTEIKLGIQGYLANANYPASSQASIFESAYFTPPTYIAPLYPDGKLGAFSGGDINPVAQLGATGYANQWRSQVYSNLRITQQIYKGLSVSGMFSFDTYNYTCLLY
;
A
#
# COMPACT_ATOMS: atom_id res chain seq x y z
N TYR A 1 -10.15 -6.38 -27.97
CA TYR A 1 -8.83 -6.51 -28.55
C TYR A 1 -8.53 -7.99 -28.76
N GLY A 2 -7.92 -8.36 -29.92
CA GLY A 2 -7.75 -9.75 -30.34
C GLY A 2 -6.78 -10.55 -29.47
N VAL A 3 -6.92 -11.88 -29.46
CA VAL A 3 -5.98 -12.81 -28.82
C VAL A 3 -4.93 -13.19 -29.84
N GLN A 4 -3.64 -12.99 -29.54
CA GLN A 4 -2.51 -13.43 -30.37
C GLN A 4 -1.84 -14.68 -29.76
N LYS A 5 -1.39 -15.60 -30.61
CA LYS A 5 -0.58 -16.73 -30.16
C LYS A 5 0.77 -16.21 -29.64
N LYS A 6 1.27 -16.75 -28.53
CA LYS A 6 2.54 -16.36 -27.90
C LYS A 6 3.74 -16.34 -28.87
N ILE A 7 3.73 -17.23 -29.87
CA ILE A 7 4.76 -17.33 -30.91
C ILE A 7 4.71 -16.18 -31.93
N SER A 8 3.56 -15.52 -32.10
CA SER A 8 3.38 -14.42 -33.08
C SER A 8 3.56 -13.02 -32.47
N VAL A 9 3.91 -12.93 -31.20
CA VAL A 9 4.16 -11.66 -30.51
C VAL A 9 5.60 -11.23 -30.76
N ILE A 10 5.81 -10.27 -31.64
CA ILE A 10 7.13 -9.72 -32.00
C ILE A 10 7.57 -8.62 -31.00
N GLY A 11 6.65 -8.07 -30.21
CA GLY A 11 6.93 -7.00 -29.25
C GLY A 11 7.43 -7.51 -27.88
N SER A 12 8.09 -6.64 -27.11
CA SER A 12 8.53 -6.93 -25.73
C SER A 12 7.32 -7.02 -24.81
N GLN A 13 6.77 -8.23 -24.72
CA GLN A 13 5.72 -8.58 -23.76
C GLN A 13 6.33 -9.41 -22.64
N GLN A 14 6.07 -9.01 -21.39
CA GLN A 14 6.45 -9.80 -20.22
C GLN A 14 5.19 -10.25 -19.49
N THR A 15 5.07 -11.56 -19.29
CA THR A 15 4.05 -12.16 -18.45
C THR A 15 4.69 -12.61 -17.14
N ILE A 16 4.08 -12.22 -16.02
CA ILE A 16 4.55 -12.60 -14.69
C ILE A 16 3.79 -13.86 -14.26
N ALA A 17 4.53 -14.83 -13.72
CA ALA A 17 3.88 -15.98 -13.11
C ALA A 17 3.06 -15.55 -11.89
N THR A 18 1.79 -15.94 -11.86
CA THR A 18 0.87 -15.53 -10.77
C THR A 18 1.35 -15.94 -9.39
N LYS A 19 2.17 -17.00 -9.29
CA LYS A 19 2.82 -17.40 -8.04
C LYS A 19 3.75 -16.33 -7.46
N GLU A 20 4.40 -15.55 -8.32
CA GLU A 20 5.33 -14.48 -7.91
C GLU A 20 4.60 -13.25 -7.37
N LEU A 21 3.33 -13.08 -7.72
CA LEU A 21 2.49 -11.98 -7.23
C LEU A 21 1.90 -12.26 -5.84
N LYS A 22 1.91 -13.52 -5.39
CA LYS A 22 1.30 -13.96 -4.12
C LYS A 22 2.17 -13.63 -2.92
N VAL A 23 2.38 -12.36 -2.68
CA VAL A 23 3.10 -11.83 -1.51
C VAL A 23 2.11 -11.23 -0.51
N PRO A 24 2.40 -11.29 0.79
CA PRO A 24 1.53 -10.76 1.84
C PRO A 24 1.69 -9.22 1.97
N VAL A 25 1.30 -8.50 0.94
CA VAL A 25 1.32 -7.02 0.89
C VAL A 25 -0.10 -6.49 0.71
N ALA A 26 -0.36 -5.29 1.22
CA ALA A 26 -1.67 -4.65 1.12
C ALA A 26 -2.00 -4.32 -0.35
N ASN A 27 -1.04 -3.76 -1.07
CA ASN A 27 -1.21 -3.32 -2.45
C ASN A 27 -0.38 -4.17 -3.41
N LEU A 28 -1.01 -4.64 -4.48
CA LEU A 28 -0.36 -5.47 -5.49
C LEU A 28 0.84 -4.75 -6.16
N THR A 29 0.78 -3.42 -6.24
CA THR A 29 1.84 -2.59 -6.81
C THR A 29 3.18 -2.74 -6.10
N GLN A 30 3.19 -2.96 -4.79
CA GLN A 30 4.40 -3.23 -4.01
C GLN A 30 5.02 -4.59 -4.39
N GLY A 31 4.18 -5.58 -4.63
CA GLY A 31 4.61 -6.92 -5.01
C GLY A 31 5.34 -6.98 -6.36
N LEU A 32 5.26 -5.93 -7.18
CA LEU A 32 5.91 -5.85 -8.49
C LEU A 32 7.35 -5.31 -8.45
N ALA A 33 7.74 -4.64 -7.35
CA ALA A 33 9.06 -4.05 -7.21
C ALA A 33 10.17 -5.11 -7.34
N GLY A 34 11.14 -4.87 -8.25
CA GLY A 34 12.28 -5.76 -8.48
C GLY A 34 11.95 -7.09 -9.17
N ARG A 35 10.68 -7.36 -9.51
CA ARG A 35 10.26 -8.63 -10.15
C ARG A 35 10.03 -8.52 -11.65
N VAL A 36 9.92 -7.31 -12.14
CA VAL A 36 9.62 -7.02 -13.53
C VAL A 36 10.75 -6.21 -14.14
N SER A 37 11.43 -6.76 -15.14
CA SER A 37 12.47 -6.04 -15.88
C SER A 37 11.89 -4.78 -16.53
N GLY A 38 12.56 -3.63 -16.33
CA GLY A 38 12.14 -2.34 -16.91
C GLY A 38 10.88 -1.72 -16.28
N LEU A 39 10.43 -2.22 -15.13
CA LEU A 39 9.41 -1.61 -14.30
C LEU A 39 10.07 -0.93 -13.10
N VAL A 40 9.80 0.35 -12.92
CA VAL A 40 10.23 1.12 -11.76
C VAL A 40 9.03 1.31 -10.86
N SER A 41 9.14 0.88 -9.61
CA SER A 41 8.12 1.04 -8.58
C SER A 41 8.67 1.98 -7.50
N VAL A 42 7.97 3.08 -7.26
CA VAL A 42 8.35 4.10 -6.28
C VAL A 42 7.28 4.17 -5.20
N GLN A 43 7.60 3.64 -4.03
CA GLN A 43 6.77 3.75 -2.85
C GLN A 43 7.20 4.97 -2.05
N ARG A 44 6.27 5.87 -1.74
CA ARG A 44 6.55 7.13 -1.02
C ARG A 44 6.34 7.02 0.48
N THR A 45 5.45 6.15 0.91
CA THR A 45 5.12 5.88 2.31
C THR A 45 4.92 4.40 2.52
N SER A 46 5.16 3.93 3.74
CA SER A 46 4.87 2.56 4.18
C SER A 46 3.71 2.53 5.18
N GLU A 47 2.92 3.60 5.23
CA GLU A 47 1.75 3.66 6.10
C GLU A 47 0.67 2.72 5.57
N PRO A 48 0.14 1.80 6.40
CA PRO A 48 -0.87 0.84 5.99
C PRO A 48 -2.05 1.51 5.28
N GLY A 49 -2.37 1.06 4.05
CA GLY A 49 -3.44 1.61 3.22
C GLY A 49 -3.11 2.88 2.43
N PHE A 50 -1.92 3.49 2.62
CA PHE A 50 -1.33 4.55 1.78
C PHE A 50 -0.03 4.10 1.11
N ASP A 51 0.29 2.86 1.21
CA ASP A 51 1.52 2.21 0.76
C ASP A 51 1.50 1.82 -0.73
N ASP A 52 0.54 2.35 -1.50
CA ASP A 52 0.47 2.15 -2.95
C ASP A 52 1.71 2.73 -3.65
N ALA A 53 2.31 1.95 -4.53
CA ALA A 53 3.51 2.35 -5.25
C ALA A 53 3.16 2.93 -6.62
N ASN A 54 3.77 4.06 -6.98
CA ASN A 54 3.73 4.58 -8.32
C ASN A 54 4.57 3.71 -9.26
N ILE A 55 3.96 3.25 -10.35
CA ILE A 55 4.58 2.35 -11.31
C ILE A 55 4.89 3.11 -12.60
N TYR A 56 6.12 2.92 -13.09
CA TYR A 56 6.59 3.47 -14.37
C TYR A 56 7.22 2.36 -15.20
N ILE A 57 6.95 2.37 -16.49
CA ILE A 57 7.54 1.42 -17.45
C ILE A 57 8.63 2.15 -18.22
N ARG A 58 9.87 1.61 -18.18
CA ARG A 58 11.08 2.21 -18.78
C ARG A 58 11.47 3.59 -18.22
N GLY A 59 11.02 3.92 -17.01
CA GLY A 59 11.33 5.17 -16.32
C GLY A 59 10.27 6.24 -16.47
N ILE A 60 10.58 7.43 -15.96
CA ILE A 60 9.69 8.59 -16.00
C ILE A 60 9.93 9.32 -17.33
N SER A 61 8.92 9.36 -18.19
CA SER A 61 8.98 9.92 -19.53
C SER A 61 8.65 11.41 -19.62
N THR A 62 8.00 11.97 -18.58
CA THR A 62 7.57 13.36 -18.53
C THR A 62 7.84 13.98 -17.16
N LEU A 63 7.95 15.32 -17.10
CA LEU A 63 8.11 16.06 -15.85
C LEU A 63 6.85 16.00 -14.97
N THR A 64 5.69 15.70 -15.56
CA THR A 64 4.43 15.56 -14.83
C THR A 64 4.20 14.09 -14.47
N ALA A 65 4.39 13.73 -13.21
CA ALA A 65 4.33 12.35 -12.72
C ALA A 65 3.00 11.63 -13.05
N SER A 66 1.87 12.34 -13.02
CA SER A 66 0.55 11.78 -13.37
C SER A 66 0.41 11.38 -14.84
N MET A 67 1.20 11.99 -15.73
CA MET A 67 1.20 11.67 -17.16
C MET A 67 2.17 10.54 -17.53
N SER A 68 3.02 10.09 -16.61
CA SER A 68 3.99 9.01 -16.81
C SER A 68 3.46 7.63 -16.42
N ALA A 69 2.27 7.56 -15.80
CA ALA A 69 1.67 6.29 -15.39
C ALA A 69 1.26 5.43 -16.60
N PRO A 70 1.49 4.10 -16.57
CA PRO A 70 1.02 3.20 -17.61
C PRO A 70 -0.51 3.08 -17.61
N LEU A 71 -1.08 2.76 -18.76
CA LEU A 71 -2.49 2.40 -18.85
C LEU A 71 -2.69 1.03 -18.18
N THR A 72 -3.60 0.95 -17.24
CA THR A 72 -3.91 -0.29 -16.52
C THR A 72 -5.29 -0.79 -16.93
N LEU A 73 -5.38 -2.05 -17.33
CA LEU A 73 -6.60 -2.70 -17.72
C LEU A 73 -6.86 -3.91 -16.82
N VAL A 74 -7.98 -3.91 -16.13
CA VAL A 74 -8.48 -5.07 -15.39
C VAL A 74 -9.70 -5.61 -16.13
N ASP A 75 -9.60 -6.85 -16.60
CA ASP A 75 -10.61 -7.52 -17.43
C ASP A 75 -11.03 -6.69 -18.66
N GLY A 76 -10.07 -5.93 -19.22
CA GLY A 76 -10.25 -5.08 -20.40
C GLY A 76 -10.82 -3.69 -20.13
N VAL A 77 -11.05 -3.31 -18.88
CA VAL A 77 -11.55 -1.98 -18.47
C VAL A 77 -10.41 -1.18 -17.81
N PRO A 78 -10.22 0.11 -18.16
CA PRO A 78 -9.26 0.98 -17.48
C PRO A 78 -9.62 1.16 -16.01
N ARG A 79 -8.81 0.58 -15.10
CA ARG A 79 -9.03 0.58 -13.64
C ARG A 79 -7.71 0.48 -12.89
N SER A 80 -7.70 0.95 -11.64
CA SER A 80 -6.62 0.64 -10.69
C SER A 80 -6.63 -0.84 -10.34
N PHE A 81 -5.46 -1.42 -10.15
CA PHE A 81 -5.29 -2.81 -9.73
C PHE A 81 -4.69 -2.95 -8.34
N SER A 82 -4.37 -1.85 -7.66
CA SER A 82 -3.71 -1.84 -6.35
C SER A 82 -4.41 -2.74 -5.34
N ASN A 83 -5.74 -2.72 -5.34
CA ASN A 83 -6.59 -3.44 -4.39
C ASN A 83 -7.10 -4.81 -4.90
N VAL A 84 -6.66 -5.26 -6.08
CA VAL A 84 -6.99 -6.61 -6.58
C VAL A 84 -6.23 -7.65 -5.77
N ASP A 85 -6.95 -8.69 -5.31
CA ASP A 85 -6.29 -9.78 -4.57
C ASP A 85 -5.43 -10.61 -5.52
N PRO A 86 -4.14 -10.86 -5.21
CA PRO A 86 -3.26 -11.66 -6.06
C PRO A 86 -3.76 -13.08 -6.32
N GLU A 87 -4.56 -13.65 -5.40
CA GLU A 87 -5.14 -14.98 -5.58
C GLU A 87 -6.23 -15.02 -6.65
N ASP A 88 -6.86 -13.88 -6.94
CA ASP A 88 -7.91 -13.79 -7.96
C ASP A 88 -7.36 -13.55 -9.37
N ILE A 89 -6.04 -13.33 -9.52
CA ILE A 89 -5.39 -13.07 -10.80
C ILE A 89 -5.12 -14.38 -11.54
N GLU A 90 -5.54 -14.45 -12.80
CA GLU A 90 -5.23 -15.52 -13.74
C GLU A 90 -3.95 -15.20 -14.53
N SER A 91 -3.87 -13.97 -15.06
CA SER A 91 -2.69 -13.52 -15.82
C SER A 91 -2.37 -12.05 -15.58
N PHE A 92 -1.07 -11.75 -15.56
CA PHE A 92 -0.53 -10.40 -15.44
C PHE A 92 0.48 -10.19 -16.57
N SER A 93 0.21 -9.26 -17.46
CA SER A 93 1.02 -8.99 -18.65
C SER A 93 1.34 -7.51 -18.76
N ILE A 94 2.57 -7.21 -19.18
CA ILE A 94 3.05 -5.85 -19.39
C ILE A 94 3.48 -5.71 -20.85
N LEU A 95 2.90 -4.75 -21.55
CA LEU A 95 3.27 -4.35 -22.89
C LEU A 95 4.15 -3.10 -22.81
N LYS A 96 5.37 -3.21 -23.27
CA LYS A 96 6.40 -2.15 -23.11
C LYS A 96 6.71 -1.42 -24.40
N ASP A 97 6.47 -2.05 -25.56
CA ASP A 97 6.81 -1.51 -26.87
C ASP A 97 5.64 -0.83 -27.57
N ALA A 98 5.94 0.21 -28.34
CA ALA A 98 4.94 0.97 -29.09
C ALA A 98 4.13 0.09 -30.06
N SER A 99 4.74 -0.92 -30.67
CA SER A 99 4.06 -1.87 -31.53
C SER A 99 3.00 -2.71 -30.78
N ALA A 100 3.31 -3.12 -29.55
CA ALA A 100 2.39 -3.88 -28.71
C ALA A 100 1.29 -2.98 -28.10
N THR A 101 1.56 -1.69 -27.89
CA THR A 101 0.63 -0.73 -27.29
C THR A 101 -0.19 0.06 -28.32
N ALA A 102 0.13 -0.05 -29.61
CA ALA A 102 -0.51 0.71 -30.70
C ALA A 102 -2.04 0.60 -30.71
N VAL A 103 -2.59 -0.57 -30.35
CA VAL A 103 -4.05 -0.80 -30.28
C VAL A 103 -4.73 0.01 -29.17
N TYR A 104 -3.99 0.58 -28.25
CA TYR A 104 -4.49 1.40 -27.13
C TYR A 104 -4.34 2.91 -27.39
N GLY A 105 -3.81 3.28 -28.57
CA GLY A 105 -3.62 4.67 -28.98
C GLY A 105 -2.71 5.46 -28.04
N VAL A 106 -2.95 6.75 -27.92
CA VAL A 106 -2.17 7.69 -27.09
C VAL A 106 -2.12 7.25 -25.62
N ARG A 107 -3.18 6.61 -25.12
CA ARG A 107 -3.24 6.12 -23.71
C ARG A 107 -2.24 5.01 -23.44
N GLY A 108 -1.78 4.29 -24.45
CA GLY A 108 -0.76 3.23 -24.32
C GLY A 108 0.68 3.72 -24.46
N ALA A 109 0.93 5.02 -24.62
CA ALA A 109 2.29 5.58 -24.87
C ALA A 109 3.30 5.24 -23.77
N ASN A 110 2.87 5.20 -22.50
CA ASN A 110 3.70 4.87 -21.34
C ASN A 110 3.71 3.36 -21.01
N GLY A 111 3.24 2.52 -21.93
CA GLY A 111 3.06 1.09 -21.70
C GLY A 111 1.67 0.75 -21.19
N VAL A 112 1.35 -0.53 -21.24
CA VAL A 112 0.03 -1.06 -20.82
C VAL A 112 0.25 -2.25 -19.89
N ILE A 113 -0.44 -2.23 -18.75
CA ILE A 113 -0.54 -3.35 -17.82
C ILE A 113 -1.92 -4.00 -18.02
N ILE A 114 -1.92 -5.30 -18.30
CA ILE A 114 -3.14 -6.07 -18.53
C ILE A 114 -3.24 -7.13 -17.45
N ILE A 115 -4.34 -7.09 -16.73
CA ILE A 115 -4.65 -8.04 -15.65
C ILE A 115 -5.96 -8.71 -16.02
N ASN A 116 -5.94 -10.04 -16.07
CA ASN A 116 -7.16 -10.82 -16.20
C ASN A 116 -7.38 -11.56 -14.88
N THR A 117 -8.60 -11.47 -14.37
CA THR A 117 -9.00 -12.20 -13.18
C THR A 117 -9.44 -13.61 -13.54
N LYS A 118 -9.39 -14.51 -12.58
CA LYS A 118 -9.74 -15.92 -12.76
C LYS A 118 -11.19 -16.05 -13.22
N SER A 119 -11.38 -16.86 -14.24
CA SER A 119 -12.68 -17.31 -14.70
C SER A 119 -12.98 -18.72 -14.18
N GLY A 120 -14.25 -19.13 -14.26
CA GLY A 120 -14.63 -20.49 -13.89
C GLY A 120 -14.03 -21.54 -14.83
N LEU A 121 -13.84 -22.73 -14.33
CA LEU A 121 -13.41 -23.89 -15.10
C LEU A 121 -14.51 -24.95 -15.14
N LYS A 122 -14.63 -25.64 -16.27
CA LYS A 122 -15.56 -26.77 -16.38
C LYS A 122 -15.13 -27.89 -15.43
N GLY A 123 -16.09 -28.51 -14.77
CA GLY A 123 -15.89 -29.64 -13.89
C GLY A 123 -16.48 -29.44 -12.50
N ARG A 124 -16.15 -30.37 -11.59
CA ARG A 124 -16.62 -30.33 -10.22
C ARG A 124 -16.06 -29.08 -9.51
N PRO A 125 -16.80 -28.54 -8.53
CA PRO A 125 -16.31 -27.42 -7.73
C PRO A 125 -14.96 -27.73 -7.09
N LYS A 126 -13.99 -26.80 -7.25
CA LYS A 126 -12.69 -26.85 -6.61
C LYS A 126 -12.58 -25.69 -5.65
N PHE A 127 -12.33 -25.99 -4.39
CA PHE A 127 -12.10 -25.01 -3.34
C PHE A 127 -10.60 -24.81 -3.13
N SER A 128 -10.21 -23.58 -2.86
CA SER A 128 -8.85 -23.23 -2.43
C SER A 128 -8.94 -22.29 -1.24
N VAL A 129 -8.14 -22.57 -0.22
CA VAL A 129 -8.02 -21.73 0.97
C VAL A 129 -6.56 -21.43 1.19
N ARG A 130 -6.25 -20.14 1.41
CA ARG A 130 -4.91 -19.70 1.75
C ARG A 130 -4.99 -18.76 2.95
N TYR A 131 -4.16 -19.01 3.93
CA TYR A 131 -3.92 -18.10 5.06
C TYR A 131 -2.44 -17.79 5.14
N THR A 132 -2.12 -16.54 5.38
CA THR A 132 -0.74 -16.08 5.54
C THR A 132 -0.70 -15.12 6.73
N GLU A 133 0.31 -15.28 7.57
CA GLU A 133 0.62 -14.38 8.67
C GLU A 133 2.08 -13.96 8.56
N GLY A 134 2.35 -12.66 8.73
CA GLY A 134 3.66 -12.09 8.61
C GLY A 134 3.98 -11.11 9.73
N LEU A 135 5.27 -11.00 10.04
CA LEU A 135 5.82 -9.97 10.90
C LEU A 135 6.55 -8.94 10.02
N THR A 136 6.20 -7.68 10.18
CA THR A 136 6.79 -6.55 9.47
C THR A 136 7.69 -5.78 10.43
N LYS A 137 8.87 -5.40 9.99
CA LYS A 137 9.78 -4.52 10.73
C LYS A 137 10.34 -3.44 9.81
N PRO A 138 10.73 -2.28 10.33
CA PRO A 138 11.46 -1.29 9.56
C PRO A 138 12.76 -1.90 9.01
N THR A 139 13.05 -1.65 7.75
CA THR A 139 14.31 -2.10 7.12
C THR A 139 15.50 -1.34 7.67
N LYS A 140 15.28 -0.06 8.02
CA LYS A 140 16.27 0.81 8.66
C LYS A 140 15.54 1.86 9.50
N ILE A 141 16.00 2.09 10.71
CA ILE A 141 15.67 3.25 11.54
C ILE A 141 16.93 4.09 11.59
N THR A 142 16.79 5.42 11.48
CA THR A 142 17.93 6.32 11.59
C THR A 142 18.43 6.30 13.05
N ASP A 143 19.73 6.05 13.22
CA ASP A 143 20.39 6.17 14.50
C ASP A 143 20.77 7.64 14.73
N PHE A 144 20.33 8.20 15.83
CA PHE A 144 20.66 9.55 16.26
C PHE A 144 21.75 9.52 17.34
N ALA A 145 22.44 10.64 17.50
CA ALA A 145 23.34 10.84 18.61
C ALA A 145 22.55 10.80 19.94
N ASP A 146 23.14 10.18 20.96
CA ASP A 146 22.61 10.25 22.32
C ASP A 146 22.71 11.68 22.89
N GLY A 147 22.06 11.93 24.04
CA GLY A 147 21.98 13.26 24.63
C GLY A 147 23.34 13.83 25.00
N ALA A 148 24.27 13.01 25.49
CA ALA A 148 25.59 13.46 25.84
C ALA A 148 26.40 13.87 24.60
N THR A 149 26.41 13.03 23.57
CA THR A 149 27.06 13.33 22.28
C THR A 149 26.44 14.56 21.63
N TYR A 150 25.10 14.69 21.62
CA TYR A 150 24.40 15.87 21.11
C TYR A 150 24.90 17.16 21.80
N MET A 151 25.01 17.17 23.14
CA MET A 151 25.48 18.33 23.90
C MET A 151 26.96 18.66 23.64
N GLU A 152 27.82 17.63 23.51
CA GLU A 152 29.23 17.82 23.16
C GLU A 152 29.39 18.44 21.79
N MET A 153 28.70 17.92 20.79
CA MET A 153 28.70 18.45 19.41
C MET A 153 28.11 19.87 19.34
N SER A 154 27.07 20.15 20.14
CA SER A 154 26.46 21.47 20.22
C SER A 154 27.46 22.51 20.85
N ASN A 155 28.20 22.11 21.87
CA ASN A 155 29.26 22.92 22.46
C ASN A 155 30.38 23.19 21.45
N GLU A 156 30.84 22.18 20.72
CA GLU A 156 31.86 22.33 19.68
C GLU A 156 31.39 23.29 18.58
N ALA A 157 30.16 23.10 18.09
CA ALA A 157 29.58 23.96 17.09
C ALA A 157 29.44 25.42 17.53
N SER A 158 29.11 25.65 18.79
CA SER A 158 29.06 27.01 19.37
C SER A 158 30.45 27.65 19.47
N LEU A 159 31.41 26.90 20.03
CA LEU A 159 32.79 27.38 20.21
C LEU A 159 33.48 27.71 18.88
N THR A 160 33.32 26.88 17.86
CA THR A 160 33.89 27.11 16.52
C THR A 160 33.30 28.33 15.80
N ARG A 161 32.13 28.78 16.21
CA ARG A 161 31.46 30.00 15.72
C ARG A 161 31.74 31.23 16.61
N GLY A 162 32.65 31.11 17.57
CA GLY A 162 33.00 32.21 18.47
C GLY A 162 32.03 32.39 19.64
N GLY A 163 31.14 31.46 19.90
CA GLY A 163 30.23 31.45 21.05
C GLY A 163 30.86 30.80 22.30
N GLY A 164 30.07 30.72 23.37
CA GLY A 164 30.44 30.01 24.61
C GLY A 164 29.91 28.57 24.62
N LYS A 165 30.29 27.79 25.64
CA LYS A 165 29.70 26.48 25.91
C LYS A 165 28.21 26.62 26.24
N LEU A 166 27.36 25.87 25.55
CA LEU A 166 25.92 25.84 25.78
C LEU A 166 25.56 24.93 26.97
N TYR A 167 26.32 23.85 27.17
CA TYR A 167 26.12 22.87 28.22
C TYR A 167 27.37 22.72 29.06
N SER A 168 27.22 22.65 30.41
CA SER A 168 28.31 22.37 31.30
C SER A 168 28.74 20.91 31.27
N GLN A 169 29.99 20.61 31.62
CA GLN A 169 30.48 19.24 31.68
C GLN A 169 29.69 18.39 32.71
N GLU A 170 29.26 18.98 33.78
CA GLU A 170 28.47 18.32 34.82
C GLU A 170 27.12 17.81 34.27
N ILE A 171 26.40 18.63 33.46
CA ILE A 171 25.14 18.24 32.83
C ILE A 171 25.38 17.09 31.84
N ILE A 172 26.42 17.19 31.00
CA ILE A 172 26.77 16.14 30.03
C ILE A 172 27.05 14.82 30.76
N ASP A 173 27.82 14.86 31.84
CA ASP A 173 28.18 13.65 32.60
C ASP A 173 26.97 13.05 33.33
N LYS A 174 26.07 13.85 33.86
CA LYS A 174 24.81 13.39 34.49
C LYS A 174 23.90 12.72 33.45
N THR A 175 23.72 13.33 32.28
CA THR A 175 22.97 12.73 31.19
C THR A 175 23.59 11.40 30.74
N ARG A 176 24.93 11.35 30.58
CA ARG A 176 25.65 10.11 30.19
C ARG A 176 25.50 8.98 31.22
N ARG A 177 25.40 9.30 32.49
CA ARG A 177 25.16 8.32 33.57
C ARG A 177 23.67 7.96 33.72
N GLY A 178 22.76 8.65 33.00
CA GLY A 178 21.31 8.44 33.14
C GLY A 178 20.76 8.85 34.51
N GLU A 179 21.37 9.86 35.16
CA GLU A 179 20.84 10.43 36.39
C GLU A 179 19.54 11.14 36.08
N ASP A 180 18.53 10.99 36.86
CA ASP A 180 17.21 11.59 36.74
C ASP A 180 16.78 11.90 35.27
N PRO A 181 16.06 10.97 34.60
CA PRO A 181 15.72 11.10 33.18
C PRO A 181 14.74 12.25 32.89
N TYR A 182 14.21 12.90 33.91
CA TYR A 182 13.30 14.06 33.77
C TYR A 182 14.07 15.39 33.85
N LEU A 183 15.18 15.45 34.59
CA LEU A 183 16.05 16.62 34.65
C LEU A 183 17.16 16.56 33.59
N TYR A 184 17.63 15.37 33.27
CA TYR A 184 18.72 15.12 32.32
C TYR A 184 18.28 14.10 31.27
N PRO A 185 17.25 14.45 30.43
CA PRO A 185 16.70 13.51 29.48
C PRO A 185 17.72 13.11 28.41
N ASP A 186 17.63 11.83 28.00
CA ASP A 186 18.35 11.25 26.87
C ASP A 186 17.36 10.37 26.10
N VAL A 187 16.62 11.00 25.19
CA VAL A 187 15.45 10.40 24.56
C VAL A 187 15.75 9.98 23.14
N ASP A 188 15.67 8.68 22.88
CA ASP A 188 15.58 8.15 21.51
C ASP A 188 14.12 8.24 21.02
N TRP A 189 13.77 9.34 20.34
CA TRP A 189 12.42 9.60 19.88
C TRP A 189 11.88 8.54 18.92
N MET A 190 12.75 7.95 18.08
CA MET A 190 12.32 6.89 17.19
C MET A 190 11.90 5.64 17.96
N LYS A 191 12.62 5.29 19.01
CA LYS A 191 12.22 4.20 19.91
C LYS A 191 10.99 4.54 20.75
N GLN A 192 10.71 5.81 21.00
CA GLN A 192 9.48 6.20 21.71
C GLN A 192 8.23 6.00 20.85
N ILE A 193 8.28 6.34 19.56
CA ILE A 193 7.11 6.32 18.67
C ILE A 193 6.95 5.01 17.89
N LEU A 194 8.02 4.24 17.64
CA LEU A 194 7.97 3.03 16.81
C LEU A 194 8.07 1.74 17.62
N ARG A 195 7.35 0.71 17.14
CA ARG A 195 7.50 -0.69 17.55
C ARG A 195 8.63 -1.35 16.79
N ASN A 196 9.24 -2.36 17.39
CA ASN A 196 10.28 -3.15 16.72
C ASN A 196 9.72 -3.98 15.55
N PHE A 197 8.47 -4.43 15.66
CA PHE A 197 7.76 -5.16 14.63
C PHE A 197 6.25 -4.95 14.75
N SER A 198 5.58 -5.16 13.64
CA SER A 198 4.14 -5.17 13.52
C SER A 198 3.68 -6.46 12.85
N ARG A 199 2.40 -6.65 12.66
CA ARG A 199 1.79 -7.89 12.16
C ARG A 199 0.87 -7.60 11.01
N ASN A 200 0.94 -8.44 9.97
CA ASN A 200 -0.04 -8.50 8.91
C ASN A 200 -0.61 -9.91 8.76
N ARG A 201 -1.83 -10.00 8.27
CA ARG A 201 -2.54 -11.26 8.02
C ARG A 201 -3.32 -11.15 6.72
N SER A 202 -3.36 -12.23 5.97
CA SER A 202 -4.24 -12.35 4.81
C SER A 202 -4.89 -13.72 4.79
N ALA A 203 -6.15 -13.75 4.38
CA ALA A 203 -6.90 -14.97 4.15
C ALA A 203 -7.61 -14.86 2.80
N ASN A 204 -7.56 -15.89 2.00
CA ASN A 204 -8.29 -16.00 0.75
C ASN A 204 -9.01 -17.36 0.69
N VAL A 205 -10.26 -17.33 0.31
CA VAL A 205 -11.07 -18.52 0.04
C VAL A 205 -11.68 -18.35 -1.34
N ASN A 206 -11.47 -19.30 -2.23
CA ASN A 206 -12.09 -19.26 -3.54
C ASN A 206 -12.65 -20.59 -3.98
N VAL A 207 -13.66 -20.53 -4.83
CA VAL A 207 -14.28 -21.67 -5.45
C VAL A 207 -14.47 -21.43 -6.94
N GLN A 208 -14.17 -22.43 -7.77
CA GLN A 208 -14.40 -22.41 -9.19
C GLN A 208 -14.97 -23.74 -9.67
N GLY A 209 -15.85 -23.68 -10.65
CA GLY A 209 -16.48 -24.86 -11.19
C GLY A 209 -17.40 -24.54 -12.36
N GLY A 210 -18.11 -25.54 -12.83
CA GLY A 210 -19.14 -25.31 -13.85
C GLY A 210 -19.32 -26.46 -14.83
N SER A 211 -20.18 -26.20 -15.81
CA SER A 211 -20.54 -27.09 -16.90
C SER A 211 -20.22 -26.45 -18.26
N ASP A 212 -20.63 -27.11 -19.34
CA ASP A 212 -20.51 -26.53 -20.69
C ASP A 212 -21.33 -25.24 -20.87
N LYS A 213 -22.45 -25.11 -20.15
CA LYS A 213 -23.37 -23.99 -20.22
C LYS A 213 -23.04 -22.82 -19.32
N ALA A 214 -22.40 -23.10 -18.16
CA ALA A 214 -22.09 -22.10 -17.18
C ALA A 214 -20.82 -22.47 -16.42
N VAL A 215 -19.88 -21.54 -16.31
CA VAL A 215 -18.71 -21.66 -15.44
C VAL A 215 -18.63 -20.46 -14.52
N TYR A 216 -18.17 -20.67 -13.30
CA TYR A 216 -18.11 -19.63 -12.28
C TYR A 216 -16.81 -19.66 -11.49
N TYR A 217 -16.40 -18.49 -11.03
CA TYR A 217 -15.36 -18.24 -10.06
C TYR A 217 -15.91 -17.30 -8.99
N ILE A 218 -15.71 -17.62 -7.71
CA ILE A 218 -16.03 -16.76 -6.58
C ILE A 218 -14.82 -16.76 -5.63
N GLY A 219 -14.31 -15.58 -5.32
CA GLY A 219 -13.22 -15.34 -4.40
C GLY A 219 -13.64 -14.39 -3.29
N LEU A 220 -13.23 -14.68 -2.07
CA LEU A 220 -13.36 -13.84 -0.89
C LEU A 220 -11.97 -13.69 -0.27
N ALA A 221 -11.53 -12.46 -0.02
CA ALA A 221 -10.27 -12.22 0.63
C ALA A 221 -10.40 -11.22 1.78
N TYR A 222 -9.56 -11.43 2.78
CA TYR A 222 -9.39 -10.55 3.93
C TYR A 222 -7.92 -10.20 4.09
N TYR A 223 -7.63 -8.94 4.35
CA TYR A 223 -6.31 -8.43 4.68
C TYR A 223 -6.39 -7.56 5.93
N ASP A 224 -5.47 -7.73 6.86
CA ASP A 224 -5.35 -6.96 8.11
C ASP A 224 -3.89 -6.66 8.38
N GLU A 225 -3.58 -5.40 8.59
CA GLU A 225 -2.24 -4.90 8.86
C GLU A 225 -2.31 -3.85 9.97
N ASN A 226 -1.42 -3.99 10.96
CA ASN A 226 -1.23 -3.01 11.99
C ASN A 226 -0.03 -2.11 11.63
N GLY A 227 -0.13 -0.83 11.98
CA GLY A 227 0.96 0.11 11.81
C GLY A 227 2.13 -0.11 12.77
N MET A 228 3.21 0.60 12.51
CA MET A 228 4.45 0.51 13.29
C MET A 228 4.46 1.40 14.52
N TYR A 229 3.48 2.28 14.71
CA TYR A 229 3.43 3.16 15.87
C TYR A 229 3.12 2.41 17.17
N LYS A 230 3.73 2.85 18.26
CA LYS A 230 3.40 2.38 19.60
C LYS A 230 2.03 2.90 20.03
N ASP A 231 1.36 2.10 20.85
CA ASP A 231 0.18 2.55 21.58
C ASP A 231 0.60 3.44 22.74
N THR A 232 0.23 4.70 22.70
CA THR A 232 0.61 5.69 23.69
C THR A 232 -0.29 5.66 24.92
N LYS A 233 -1.53 5.16 24.81
CA LYS A 233 -2.56 5.15 25.87
C LYS A 233 -2.77 6.49 26.57
N LEU A 234 -2.58 7.59 25.82
CA LEU A 234 -2.69 8.95 26.34
C LEU A 234 -4.12 9.49 26.40
N ALA A 235 -5.03 8.84 25.69
CA ALA A 235 -6.40 9.26 25.59
C ALA A 235 -7.34 8.03 25.57
N ASP A 236 -8.63 8.26 25.78
CA ASP A 236 -9.67 7.22 25.81
C ASP A 236 -10.06 6.74 24.40
N TYR A 237 -9.37 7.21 23.36
CA TYR A 237 -9.57 6.79 21.98
C TYR A 237 -8.35 6.01 21.43
N ASN A 238 -8.60 5.25 20.38
CA ASN A 238 -7.56 4.47 19.72
C ASN A 238 -6.98 5.23 18.51
N SER A 239 -5.79 5.80 18.64
CA SER A 239 -5.02 6.43 17.56
C SER A 239 -4.13 5.45 16.78
N ASN A 240 -4.12 4.16 17.16
CA ASN A 240 -3.27 3.17 16.51
C ASN A 240 -3.60 3.02 15.03
N THR A 241 -2.56 3.03 14.21
CA THR A 241 -2.71 2.80 12.78
C THR A 241 -3.04 1.33 12.51
N PHE A 242 -4.08 1.11 11.73
CA PHE A 242 -4.41 -0.18 11.15
C PHE A 242 -5.07 -0.01 9.79
N TYR A 243 -4.98 -1.06 8.98
CA TYR A 243 -5.68 -1.17 7.70
C TYR A 243 -6.29 -2.56 7.57
N ARG A 244 -7.61 -2.61 7.30
CA ARG A 244 -8.37 -3.84 7.07
C ARG A 244 -9.10 -3.74 5.75
N ARG A 245 -9.02 -4.80 4.94
CA ARG A 245 -9.68 -4.85 3.65
C ARG A 245 -10.36 -6.19 3.42
N TYR A 246 -11.57 -6.12 2.91
CA TYR A 246 -12.38 -7.25 2.48
C TYR A 246 -12.58 -7.15 0.97
N ASN A 247 -12.20 -8.18 0.23
CA ASN A 247 -12.37 -8.25 -1.22
C ASN A 247 -13.40 -9.32 -1.58
N VAL A 248 -14.17 -9.04 -2.63
CA VAL A 248 -15.09 -9.97 -3.26
C VAL A 248 -14.84 -9.96 -4.75
N THR A 249 -14.70 -11.15 -5.34
CA THR A 249 -14.58 -11.34 -6.79
C THR A 249 -15.55 -12.41 -7.23
N SER A 250 -16.38 -12.13 -8.23
CA SER A 250 -17.32 -13.08 -8.82
C SER A 250 -17.30 -12.95 -10.32
N ASN A 251 -16.92 -14.02 -11.01
CA ASN A 251 -16.91 -14.09 -12.46
C ASN A 251 -17.78 -15.26 -12.90
N LEU A 252 -18.79 -14.95 -13.73
CA LEU A 252 -19.73 -15.91 -14.30
C LEU A 252 -19.64 -15.83 -15.83
N THR A 253 -19.44 -16.96 -16.46
CA THR A 253 -19.55 -17.09 -17.92
C THR A 253 -20.70 -18.04 -18.25
N LEU A 254 -21.65 -17.56 -19.04
CA LEU A 254 -22.81 -18.30 -19.51
C LEU A 254 -22.70 -18.51 -21.01
N ASN A 255 -22.97 -19.72 -21.45
CA ASN A 255 -23.08 -20.11 -22.87
C ASN A 255 -24.52 -20.64 -23.14
N PRO A 256 -25.52 -19.74 -23.20
CA PRO A 256 -26.92 -20.16 -23.42
C PRO A 256 -27.10 -20.88 -24.76
N PHE A 257 -26.35 -20.46 -25.76
CA PHE A 257 -26.28 -21.07 -27.08
C PHE A 257 -24.83 -21.31 -27.48
N ARG A 258 -24.57 -22.19 -28.45
CA ARG A 258 -23.21 -22.46 -28.95
C ARG A 258 -22.54 -21.23 -29.60
N THR A 259 -23.34 -20.24 -30.00
CA THR A 259 -22.91 -19.01 -30.67
C THR A 259 -22.88 -17.79 -29.74
N THR A 260 -23.36 -17.91 -28.50
CA THR A 260 -23.51 -16.78 -27.57
C THR A 260 -22.76 -17.03 -26.28
N GLU A 261 -21.86 -16.11 -25.94
CA GLU A 261 -21.15 -16.07 -24.66
C GLU A 261 -21.54 -14.80 -23.91
N ILE A 262 -21.92 -14.94 -22.65
CA ILE A 262 -22.21 -13.82 -21.74
C ILE A 262 -21.23 -13.93 -20.56
N LYS A 263 -20.42 -12.90 -20.35
CA LYS A 263 -19.52 -12.79 -19.21
C LYS A 263 -19.99 -11.69 -18.27
N LEU A 264 -20.24 -12.04 -17.03
CA LEU A 264 -20.54 -11.10 -15.94
C LEU A 264 -19.40 -11.16 -14.92
N GLY A 265 -18.75 -10.03 -14.68
CA GLY A 265 -17.74 -9.86 -13.64
C GLY A 265 -18.21 -8.84 -12.62
N ILE A 266 -18.09 -9.18 -11.36
CA ILE A 266 -18.31 -8.26 -10.22
C ILE A 266 -17.10 -8.40 -9.31
N GLN A 267 -16.45 -7.29 -9.03
CA GLN A 267 -15.33 -7.20 -8.13
C GLN A 267 -15.54 -6.01 -7.19
N GLY A 268 -15.10 -6.13 -5.97
CA GLY A 268 -15.19 -5.02 -5.04
C GLY A 268 -14.33 -5.19 -3.81
N TYR A 269 -14.12 -4.09 -3.12
CA TYR A 269 -13.52 -4.12 -1.80
C TYR A 269 -14.20 -3.12 -0.87
N LEU A 270 -14.13 -3.44 0.40
CA LEU A 270 -14.42 -2.55 1.52
C LEU A 270 -13.17 -2.48 2.38
N ALA A 271 -12.65 -1.28 2.59
CA ALA A 271 -11.49 -1.05 3.45
C ALA A 271 -11.84 -0.10 4.59
N ASN A 272 -11.34 -0.43 5.79
CA ASN A 272 -11.36 0.43 6.96
C ASN A 272 -9.94 0.68 7.42
N ALA A 273 -9.58 1.91 7.65
CA ALA A 273 -8.28 2.32 8.15
C ALA A 273 -8.42 3.33 9.28
N ASN A 274 -7.48 3.31 10.20
CA ASN A 274 -7.38 4.28 11.29
C ASN A 274 -5.96 4.84 11.35
N TYR A 275 -5.85 6.12 11.60
CA TYR A 275 -4.59 6.85 11.67
C TYR A 275 -4.62 7.84 12.82
N PRO A 276 -3.46 8.24 13.38
CA PRO A 276 -3.37 9.46 14.19
C PRO A 276 -3.92 10.66 13.39
N ALA A 277 -4.48 11.65 14.06
CA ALA A 277 -4.94 12.87 13.37
C ALA A 277 -3.76 13.67 12.80
N SER A 278 -2.60 13.63 13.44
CA SER A 278 -1.36 14.16 12.90
C SER A 278 -0.86 13.31 11.74
N SER A 279 -0.37 13.97 10.67
CA SER A 279 0.17 13.28 9.53
C SER A 279 1.44 12.48 9.87
N GLN A 280 1.70 11.40 9.13
CA GLN A 280 2.96 10.65 9.27
C GLN A 280 4.18 11.58 9.14
N ALA A 281 4.16 12.51 8.19
CA ALA A 281 5.24 13.47 7.98
C ALA A 281 5.47 14.31 9.24
N SER A 282 4.43 14.86 9.86
CA SER A 282 4.54 15.69 11.07
C SER A 282 5.05 14.89 12.27
N ILE A 283 4.62 13.62 12.43
CA ILE A 283 5.08 12.76 13.51
C ILE A 283 6.58 12.48 13.37
N PHE A 284 7.04 12.13 12.16
CA PHE A 284 8.45 11.90 11.91
C PHE A 284 9.26 13.20 11.98
N GLU A 285 8.76 14.30 11.45
CA GLU A 285 9.39 15.61 11.54
C GLU A 285 9.64 15.99 12.99
N SER A 286 8.63 15.88 13.85
CA SER A 286 8.82 16.15 15.29
C SER A 286 9.84 15.21 15.92
N ALA A 287 9.88 13.91 15.57
CA ALA A 287 10.84 12.96 16.09
C ALA A 287 12.29 13.20 15.60
N TYR A 288 12.44 13.77 14.38
CA TYR A 288 13.75 14.12 13.83
C TYR A 288 14.32 15.43 14.37
N PHE A 289 13.46 16.43 14.62
CA PHE A 289 13.90 17.77 15.00
C PHE A 289 13.90 18.01 16.51
N THR A 290 13.19 17.21 17.30
CA THR A 290 13.23 17.36 18.75
C THR A 290 14.55 16.80 19.31
N PRO A 291 15.43 17.64 19.90
CA PRO A 291 16.67 17.18 20.49
C PRO A 291 16.44 16.16 21.61
N PRO A 292 17.36 15.20 21.80
CA PRO A 292 17.20 14.14 22.79
C PRO A 292 17.21 14.64 24.24
N THR A 293 17.68 15.87 24.46
CA THR A 293 17.92 16.46 25.77
C THR A 293 16.91 17.52 26.21
N TYR A 294 15.88 17.80 25.36
CA TYR A 294 14.99 18.94 25.62
C TYR A 294 13.88 18.62 26.62
N ILE A 295 13.21 17.51 26.45
CA ILE A 295 12.02 17.15 27.23
C ILE A 295 11.97 15.64 27.47
N ALA A 296 11.38 15.23 28.58
CA ALA A 296 10.97 13.85 28.76
C ALA A 296 9.69 13.57 27.94
N PRO A 297 9.51 12.37 27.36
CA PRO A 297 8.30 12.03 26.61
C PRO A 297 7.05 12.13 27.45
N LEU A 298 7.10 11.62 28.67
CA LEU A 298 6.02 11.58 29.66
C LEU A 298 6.60 11.68 31.05
N TYR A 299 5.97 12.46 31.92
CA TYR A 299 6.33 12.59 33.34
C TYR A 299 5.58 11.54 34.19
N PRO A 300 6.03 11.29 35.44
CA PRO A 300 5.41 10.29 36.35
C PRO A 300 3.95 10.58 36.67
N ASP A 301 3.54 11.84 36.61
CA ASP A 301 2.16 12.29 36.83
C ASP A 301 1.25 12.12 35.60
N GLY A 302 1.76 11.53 34.52
CA GLY A 302 1.05 11.30 33.27
C GLY A 302 1.01 12.49 32.33
N LYS A 303 1.67 13.62 32.67
CA LYS A 303 1.75 14.79 31.81
C LYS A 303 2.79 14.62 30.72
N LEU A 304 2.46 15.10 29.53
CA LEU A 304 3.39 15.15 28.40
C LEU A 304 4.45 16.23 28.60
N GLY A 305 5.69 15.92 28.26
CA GLY A 305 6.71 16.95 28.17
C GLY A 305 6.35 18.00 27.14
N ALA A 306 6.50 19.27 27.49
CA ALA A 306 6.24 20.39 26.59
C ALA A 306 7.43 21.35 26.60
N PHE A 307 7.68 21.97 25.45
CA PHE A 307 8.72 22.98 25.26
C PHE A 307 8.10 24.33 24.88
N SER A 308 8.67 25.42 25.37
CA SER A 308 8.11 26.76 25.21
C SER A 308 8.30 27.36 23.81
N GLY A 309 8.95 26.70 22.89
CA GLY A 309 9.31 27.18 21.55
C GLY A 309 8.39 26.75 20.40
N GLY A 310 7.30 26.05 20.71
CA GLY A 310 6.40 25.54 19.66
C GLY A 310 6.78 24.15 19.13
N ASP A 311 7.88 23.57 19.61
CA ASP A 311 8.25 22.19 19.31
C ASP A 311 7.25 21.23 19.94
N ILE A 312 6.81 20.27 19.18
CA ILE A 312 5.75 19.35 19.60
C ILE A 312 6.38 18.01 19.99
N ASN A 313 6.06 17.56 21.20
CA ASN A 313 6.45 16.23 21.66
C ASN A 313 5.96 15.14 20.69
N PRO A 314 6.86 14.33 20.10
CA PRO A 314 6.48 13.29 19.13
C PRO A 314 5.45 12.28 19.65
N VAL A 315 5.49 11.98 20.96
CA VAL A 315 4.52 11.09 21.61
C VAL A 315 3.14 11.75 21.72
N ALA A 316 3.11 13.07 21.94
CA ALA A 316 1.86 13.86 21.93
C ALA A 316 1.27 13.92 20.52
N GLN A 317 2.09 14.15 19.50
CA GLN A 317 1.68 14.10 18.10
C GLN A 317 1.03 12.77 17.74
N LEU A 318 1.60 11.68 18.25
CA LEU A 318 1.11 10.35 17.97
C LEU A 318 -0.20 10.01 18.68
N GLY A 319 -0.36 10.43 19.94
CA GLY A 319 -1.42 9.88 20.79
C GLY A 319 -2.40 10.88 21.38
N ALA A 320 -2.13 12.21 21.31
CA ALA A 320 -2.94 13.23 21.95
C ALA A 320 -3.61 14.21 20.96
N THR A 321 -3.46 14.01 19.66
CA THR A 321 -4.00 14.90 18.63
C THR A 321 -5.33 14.45 18.05
N GLY A 322 -5.85 13.29 18.47
CA GLY A 322 -7.03 12.68 17.89
C GLY A 322 -6.72 11.54 16.92
N TYR A 323 -7.73 11.11 16.18
CA TYR A 323 -7.59 10.06 15.17
C TYR A 323 -8.48 10.31 13.95
N ALA A 324 -8.08 9.75 12.82
CA ALA A 324 -8.83 9.77 11.57
C ALA A 324 -9.23 8.34 11.20
N ASN A 325 -10.54 8.07 11.20
CA ASN A 325 -11.06 6.79 10.72
C ASN A 325 -11.59 6.94 9.31
N GLN A 326 -11.12 6.06 8.41
CA GLN A 326 -11.43 6.11 6.98
C GLN A 326 -12.09 4.82 6.53
N TRP A 327 -13.16 4.99 5.76
CA TRP A 327 -13.84 3.91 5.05
C TRP A 327 -13.76 4.17 3.56
N ARG A 328 -13.31 3.15 2.81
CA ARG A 328 -13.23 3.18 1.35
C ARG A 328 -13.92 1.95 0.80
N SER A 329 -14.84 2.14 -0.12
CA SER A 329 -15.46 1.01 -0.83
C SER A 329 -15.46 1.29 -2.32
N GLN A 330 -15.24 0.22 -3.08
CA GLN A 330 -15.29 0.29 -4.52
C GLN A 330 -15.91 -1.01 -5.07
N VAL A 331 -16.81 -0.85 -6.02
CA VAL A 331 -17.41 -1.97 -6.76
C VAL A 331 -17.19 -1.75 -8.23
N TYR A 332 -16.66 -2.74 -8.89
CA TYR A 332 -16.47 -2.83 -10.32
C TYR A 332 -17.42 -3.86 -10.88
N SER A 333 -18.12 -3.53 -11.95
CA SER A 333 -18.92 -4.49 -12.68
C SER A 333 -18.62 -4.41 -14.16
N ASN A 334 -18.65 -5.53 -14.83
CA ASN A 334 -18.56 -5.63 -16.28
C ASN A 334 -19.50 -6.71 -16.81
N LEU A 335 -20.19 -6.38 -17.88
CA LEU A 335 -21.01 -7.30 -18.64
C LEU A 335 -20.49 -7.30 -20.08
N ARG A 336 -20.06 -8.45 -20.57
CA ARG A 336 -19.67 -8.64 -21.96
C ARG A 336 -20.56 -9.68 -22.60
N ILE A 337 -21.10 -9.35 -23.76
CA ILE A 337 -21.89 -10.26 -24.58
C ILE A 337 -21.14 -10.42 -25.90
N THR A 338 -20.84 -11.65 -26.27
CA THR A 338 -20.21 -11.99 -27.55
C THR A 338 -21.15 -12.90 -28.33
N GLN A 339 -21.49 -12.51 -29.56
CA GLN A 339 -22.32 -13.27 -30.47
C GLN A 339 -21.51 -13.65 -31.70
N GLN A 340 -21.39 -14.93 -31.97
CA GLN A 340 -20.88 -15.43 -33.24
C GLN A 340 -21.99 -15.35 -34.29
N ILE A 341 -21.80 -14.54 -35.35
CA ILE A 341 -22.75 -14.33 -36.41
C ILE A 341 -22.51 -15.31 -37.54
N TYR A 342 -21.23 -15.54 -37.87
CA TYR A 342 -20.81 -16.46 -38.91
C TYR A 342 -19.50 -17.12 -38.53
N LYS A 343 -19.11 -18.18 -39.25
CA LYS A 343 -17.83 -18.88 -39.00
C LYS A 343 -16.66 -17.91 -39.20
N GLY A 344 -15.97 -17.58 -38.12
CA GLY A 344 -14.87 -16.60 -38.10
C GLY A 344 -15.27 -15.14 -37.90
N LEU A 345 -16.59 -14.83 -37.84
CA LEU A 345 -17.09 -13.47 -37.54
C LEU A 345 -17.87 -13.47 -36.23
N SER A 346 -17.43 -12.67 -35.27
CA SER A 346 -18.15 -12.43 -34.03
C SER A 346 -18.25 -10.93 -33.73
N VAL A 347 -19.33 -10.53 -33.08
CA VAL A 347 -19.54 -9.19 -32.55
C VAL A 347 -19.61 -9.25 -31.03
N SER A 348 -18.91 -8.35 -30.34
CA SER A 348 -18.97 -8.27 -28.90
C SER A 348 -19.23 -6.83 -28.43
N GLY A 349 -20.13 -6.72 -27.46
CA GLY A 349 -20.36 -5.49 -26.69
C GLY A 349 -19.95 -5.66 -25.24
N MET A 350 -19.44 -4.58 -24.64
CA MET A 350 -19.10 -4.57 -23.21
C MET A 350 -19.66 -3.31 -22.58
N PHE A 351 -20.33 -3.51 -21.44
CA PHE A 351 -20.76 -2.44 -20.53
C PHE A 351 -20.04 -2.61 -19.20
N SER A 352 -19.56 -1.51 -18.62
CA SER A 352 -18.96 -1.50 -17.28
C SER A 352 -19.50 -0.35 -16.46
N PHE A 353 -19.67 -0.60 -15.17
CA PHE A 353 -20.12 0.37 -14.20
C PHE A 353 -19.27 0.24 -12.92
N ASP A 354 -18.72 1.36 -12.46
CA ASP A 354 -17.83 1.42 -11.32
C ASP A 354 -18.37 2.45 -10.32
N THR A 355 -18.36 2.09 -9.02
CA THR A 355 -18.69 3.01 -7.93
C THR A 355 -17.51 3.12 -6.97
N TYR A 356 -17.32 4.30 -6.41
CA TYR A 356 -16.34 4.57 -5.39
C TYR A 356 -16.95 5.44 -4.30
N ASN A 357 -16.82 5.01 -3.04
CA ASN A 357 -17.23 5.78 -1.87
C ASN A 357 -16.05 5.93 -0.91
N TYR A 358 -15.92 7.12 -0.37
CA TYR A 358 -14.92 7.45 0.62
C TYR A 358 -15.55 8.26 1.74
N THR A 359 -15.34 7.84 2.98
CA THR A 359 -15.74 8.56 4.18
C THR A 359 -14.56 8.67 5.11
N CYS A 360 -14.29 9.87 5.59
CA CYS A 360 -13.26 10.13 6.59
C CYS A 360 -13.91 10.87 7.76
N LEU A 361 -13.75 10.32 8.94
CA LEU A 361 -14.19 10.94 10.20
C LEU A 361 -12.93 11.30 10.99
N LEU A 362 -12.82 12.56 11.35
CA LEU A 362 -11.74 13.10 12.16
C LEU A 362 -12.30 13.42 13.56
N TYR A 363 -11.66 12.91 14.60
CA TYR A 363 -12.05 13.07 15.99
C TYR A 363 -10.94 13.68 16.83
#